data_fbbd5d07a541678f2beecf96261a058d
#
_entry.id   fbbd5d07a541678f2beecf96261a058d
#
_cell.length_a   1.000
_cell.length_b   1.000
_cell.length_c   1.000
_cell.angle_alpha   90.00
_cell.angle_beta   90.00
_cell.angle_gamma   90.00
#
_symmetry.space_group_name_H-M   'P 1'
#
loop_
_entity.id
_entity.type
_entity.pdbx_description
1 polymer ?
#
loop_
_entity_poly.entity_id
_entity_poly.type
_entity_poly.pdbx_seq_one_letter_code
_entity_poly.pdbx_strand_id
1 'polypeptide(L)'
;MITRHNPTQLHNPPGYHHVTVVEAGRLAFLAGQCPLDAFGALVGAGDIDLQIDQVAANAAAVLAAVGARPDQVVRSVVYVVSDDNSVLAAAWRRLTLSVIGSAFTTASTLLGVTRLGFSGQLVEVDLTAAL
;
A
#
# COMPACT_ATOMS: atom_id res chain seq x y z
N MET A 1 12.22 0.75 17.32
CA MET A 1 11.15 -0.24 17.61
C MET A 1 9.84 0.24 17.03
N ILE A 2 9.06 -0.68 16.50
CA ILE A 2 7.72 -0.42 15.94
C ILE A 2 6.71 -1.17 16.79
N THR A 3 5.71 -0.47 17.31
CA THR A 3 4.60 -1.10 18.03
C THR A 3 3.27 -0.70 17.39
N ARG A 4 2.30 -1.61 17.41
CA ARG A 4 0.98 -1.42 16.79
C ARG A 4 -0.11 -1.68 17.81
N HIS A 5 -1.13 -0.84 17.83
CA HIS A 5 -2.16 -0.87 18.87
C HIS A 5 -3.56 -0.75 18.27
N ASN A 6 -4.48 -1.46 18.91
CA ASN A 6 -5.92 -1.34 18.66
C ASN A 6 -6.62 -1.04 19.98
N PRO A 7 -7.01 0.23 20.23
CA PRO A 7 -7.77 0.56 21.43
C PRO A 7 -9.07 -0.23 21.52
N THR A 8 -9.39 -0.72 22.72
CA THR A 8 -10.57 -1.60 22.92
C THR A 8 -11.90 -0.90 22.70
N GLN A 9 -11.93 0.44 22.74
CA GLN A 9 -13.13 1.22 22.48
C GLN A 9 -13.50 1.33 21.00
N LEU A 10 -12.58 0.94 20.09
CA LEU A 10 -12.76 1.02 18.65
C LEU A 10 -13.11 -0.34 18.07
N HIS A 11 -13.62 -0.34 16.83
CA HIS A 11 -13.89 -1.58 16.12
C HIS A 11 -12.61 -2.40 15.92
N ASN A 12 -12.74 -3.71 15.78
CA ASN A 12 -11.63 -4.59 15.45
C ASN A 12 -11.30 -4.43 13.95
N PRO A 13 -10.10 -3.91 13.58
CA PRO A 13 -9.82 -3.62 12.18
C PRO A 13 -9.55 -4.89 11.37
N PRO A 14 -9.97 -4.90 10.09
CA PRO A 14 -9.76 -6.05 9.21
C PRO A 14 -8.34 -6.05 8.62
N GLY A 15 -7.35 -6.46 9.41
CA GLY A 15 -5.98 -6.68 8.95
C GLY A 15 -5.02 -5.50 9.05
N TYR A 16 -5.49 -4.32 9.46
CA TYR A 16 -4.62 -3.18 9.79
C TYR A 16 -4.65 -2.90 11.29
N HIS A 17 -3.92 -1.88 11.76
CA HIS A 17 -3.96 -1.39 13.14
C HIS A 17 -4.39 0.07 13.18
N HIS A 18 -5.10 0.44 14.23
CA HIS A 18 -5.54 1.84 14.42
C HIS A 18 -4.36 2.78 14.62
N VAL A 19 -3.32 2.34 15.32
CA VAL A 19 -2.17 3.18 15.67
C VAL A 19 -0.88 2.39 15.47
N THR A 20 0.09 3.02 14.82
CA THR A 20 1.48 2.57 14.79
C THR A 20 2.35 3.61 15.46
N VAL A 21 3.15 3.18 16.42
CA VAL A 21 4.13 4.02 17.13
C VAL A 21 5.52 3.56 16.73
N VAL A 22 6.39 4.51 16.38
CA VAL A 22 7.80 4.25 16.08
C VAL A 22 8.68 5.06 17.01
N GLU A 23 9.74 4.45 17.51
CA GLU A 23 10.81 5.20 18.17
C GLU A 23 11.58 6.00 17.11
N ALA A 24 12.04 7.18 17.50
CA ALA A 24 12.78 8.07 16.61
C ALA A 24 13.98 7.35 15.98
N GLY A 25 14.12 7.51 14.66
CA GLY A 25 15.15 6.90 13.86
C GLY A 25 15.07 7.40 12.43
N ARG A 26 15.58 6.59 11.50
CA ARG A 26 15.51 6.93 10.07
C ARG A 26 14.16 6.50 9.51
N LEU A 27 13.58 7.38 8.71
CA LEU A 27 12.33 7.11 7.98
C LEU A 27 12.60 7.16 6.47
N ALA A 28 11.94 6.28 5.75
CA ALA A 28 11.91 6.28 4.29
C ALA A 28 10.49 6.61 3.85
N PHE A 29 10.35 7.71 3.10
CA PHE A 29 9.11 8.12 2.48
C PHE A 29 9.15 7.70 1.02
N LEU A 30 8.29 6.76 0.63
CA LEU A 30 8.21 6.31 -0.75
C LEU A 30 7.30 7.25 -1.54
N ALA A 31 7.65 7.50 -2.80
CA ALA A 31 6.68 8.05 -3.73
C ALA A 31 5.51 7.06 -3.90
N GLY A 32 4.34 7.56 -4.27
CA GLY A 32 3.21 6.69 -4.60
C GLY A 32 3.59 5.73 -5.72
N GLN A 33 3.50 4.43 -5.45
CA GLN A 33 3.88 3.40 -6.40
C GLN A 33 2.73 3.13 -7.36
N CYS A 34 3.04 3.25 -8.65
CA CYS A 34 2.11 3.14 -9.76
C CYS A 34 2.40 1.86 -10.57
N PRO A 35 1.42 1.35 -11.34
CA PRO A 35 1.58 0.10 -12.11
C PRO A 35 2.34 0.33 -13.42
N LEU A 36 3.53 0.88 -13.32
CA LEU A 36 4.42 1.15 -14.46
C LEU A 36 5.59 0.18 -14.48
N ASP A 37 6.02 -0.21 -15.66
CA ASP A 37 7.25 -0.98 -15.83
C ASP A 37 8.50 -0.08 -15.79
N ALA A 38 9.68 -0.68 -15.99
CA ALA A 38 10.96 0.04 -15.96
C ALA A 38 11.10 1.11 -17.07
N PHE A 39 10.26 1.06 -18.10
CA PHE A 39 10.25 2.03 -19.21
C PHE A 39 9.16 3.10 -19.02
N GLY A 40 8.42 3.06 -17.92
CA GLY A 40 7.33 3.99 -17.65
C GLY A 40 6.03 3.65 -18.37
N ALA A 41 5.89 2.46 -18.93
CA ALA A 41 4.67 2.00 -19.58
C ALA A 41 3.70 1.38 -18.57
N LEU A 42 2.39 1.66 -18.75
CA LEU A 42 1.35 1.07 -17.93
C LEU A 42 1.29 -0.45 -18.14
N VAL A 43 1.33 -1.19 -17.04
CA VAL A 43 1.12 -2.64 -17.02
C VAL A 43 -0.32 -2.93 -16.63
N GLY A 44 -1.02 -3.78 -17.39
CA GLY A 44 -2.36 -4.22 -17.05
C GLY A 44 -3.46 -3.21 -17.36
N ALA A 45 -3.41 -2.58 -18.54
CA ALA A 45 -4.47 -1.67 -18.98
C ALA A 45 -5.85 -2.38 -18.90
N GLY A 46 -6.79 -1.78 -18.17
CA GLY A 46 -8.12 -2.34 -17.96
C GLY A 46 -8.18 -3.55 -17.02
N ASP A 47 -7.06 -3.95 -16.42
CA ASP A 47 -6.96 -5.12 -15.52
C ASP A 47 -6.36 -4.70 -14.18
N ILE A 48 -7.21 -4.47 -13.19
CA ILE A 48 -6.78 -4.01 -11.87
C ILE A 48 -5.90 -5.03 -11.15
N ASP A 49 -6.11 -6.32 -11.35
CA ASP A 49 -5.32 -7.36 -10.68
C ASP A 49 -3.87 -7.35 -11.16
N LEU A 50 -3.65 -7.23 -12.48
CA LEU A 50 -2.30 -7.08 -13.02
C LEU A 50 -1.65 -5.77 -12.56
N GLN A 51 -2.41 -4.69 -12.46
CA GLN A 51 -1.91 -3.42 -11.94
C GLN A 51 -1.49 -3.52 -10.47
N ILE A 52 -2.29 -4.18 -9.64
CA ILE A 52 -1.97 -4.42 -8.23
C ILE A 52 -0.67 -5.22 -8.09
N ASP A 53 -0.51 -6.28 -8.88
CA ASP A 53 0.70 -7.12 -8.85
C ASP A 53 1.94 -6.30 -9.22
N GLN A 54 1.84 -5.42 -10.22
CA GLN A 54 2.95 -4.55 -10.63
C GLN A 54 3.27 -3.51 -9.54
N VAL A 55 2.26 -2.90 -8.92
CA VAL A 55 2.45 -1.97 -7.81
C VAL A 55 3.15 -2.65 -6.64
N ALA A 56 2.73 -3.87 -6.30
CA ALA A 56 3.35 -4.64 -5.22
C ALA A 56 4.83 -4.95 -5.52
N ALA A 57 5.14 -5.35 -6.74
CA ALA A 57 6.52 -5.60 -7.17
C ALA A 57 7.38 -4.33 -7.12
N ASN A 58 6.84 -3.20 -7.59
CA ASN A 58 7.52 -1.92 -7.55
C ASN A 58 7.78 -1.45 -6.11
N ALA A 59 6.78 -1.56 -5.24
CA ALA A 59 6.93 -1.20 -3.82
C ALA A 59 7.97 -2.08 -3.12
N ALA A 60 7.98 -3.38 -3.40
CA ALA A 60 9.00 -4.30 -2.87
C ALA A 60 10.41 -3.88 -3.30
N ALA A 61 10.59 -3.49 -4.58
CA ALA A 61 11.88 -3.04 -5.10
C ALA A 61 12.34 -1.73 -4.44
N VAL A 62 11.44 -0.77 -4.23
CA VAL A 62 11.78 0.51 -3.58
C VAL A 62 12.14 0.30 -2.11
N LEU A 63 11.38 -0.53 -1.38
CA LEU A 63 11.72 -0.87 0.01
C LEU A 63 13.10 -1.53 0.09
N ALA A 64 13.38 -2.51 -0.77
CA ALA A 64 14.66 -3.21 -0.80
C ALA A 64 15.83 -2.25 -1.11
N ALA A 65 15.63 -1.25 -1.95
CA ALA A 65 16.66 -0.27 -2.31
C ALA A 65 17.16 0.55 -1.11
N VAL A 66 16.35 0.70 -0.07
CA VAL A 66 16.74 1.39 1.18
C VAL A 66 16.97 0.44 2.34
N GLY A 67 17.00 -0.86 2.08
CA GLY A 67 17.23 -1.89 3.10
C GLY A 67 16.02 -2.13 4.02
N ALA A 68 14.83 -1.72 3.59
CA ALA A 68 13.60 -1.92 4.35
C ALA A 68 12.88 -3.20 3.95
N ARG A 69 12.19 -3.80 4.92
CA ARG A 69 11.25 -4.91 4.70
C ARG A 69 9.81 -4.40 4.75
N PRO A 70 8.86 -5.10 4.13
CA PRO A 70 7.43 -4.72 4.21
C PRO A 70 6.90 -4.59 5.65
N ASP A 71 7.37 -5.41 6.58
CA ASP A 71 6.94 -5.35 7.99
C ASP A 71 7.47 -4.12 8.76
N GLN A 72 8.38 -3.35 8.15
CA GLN A 72 8.86 -2.07 8.68
C GLN A 72 8.05 -0.87 8.21
N VAL A 73 7.04 -1.09 7.37
CA VAL A 73 6.12 -0.04 6.97
C VAL A 73 5.27 0.40 8.16
N VAL A 74 5.21 1.70 8.39
CA VAL A 74 4.52 2.31 9.54
C VAL A 74 3.27 3.09 9.14
N ARG A 75 3.13 3.39 7.85
CA ARG A 75 1.94 4.01 7.26
C ARG A 75 1.75 3.51 5.84
N SER A 76 0.52 3.11 5.51
CA SER A 76 0.15 2.80 4.12
C SER A 76 -1.14 3.51 3.72
N VAL A 77 -1.20 3.97 2.49
CA VAL A 77 -2.41 4.52 1.87
C VAL A 77 -2.60 3.83 0.53
N VAL A 78 -3.80 3.30 0.31
CA VAL A 78 -4.17 2.61 -0.92
C VAL A 78 -5.25 3.43 -1.63
N TYR A 79 -4.98 3.78 -2.88
CA TYR A 79 -5.90 4.50 -3.76
C TYR A 79 -6.37 3.57 -4.87
N VAL A 80 -7.68 3.48 -5.04
CA VAL A 80 -8.30 2.64 -6.09
C VAL A 80 -9.28 3.49 -6.88
N VAL A 81 -9.16 3.46 -8.21
CA VAL A 81 -10.10 4.16 -9.10
C VAL A 81 -11.37 3.32 -9.21
N SER A 82 -12.32 3.59 -8.32
CA SER A 82 -13.64 2.93 -8.31
C SER A 82 -14.57 3.68 -7.35
N ASP A 83 -15.86 3.65 -7.64
CA ASP A 83 -16.95 4.07 -6.74
C ASP A 83 -17.66 2.85 -6.11
N ASP A 84 -17.17 1.65 -6.36
CA ASP A 84 -17.71 0.39 -5.85
C ASP A 84 -16.88 -0.15 -4.70
N ASN A 85 -17.47 -0.21 -3.50
CA ASN A 85 -16.79 -0.71 -2.31
C ASN A 85 -16.31 -2.17 -2.45
N SER A 86 -16.98 -2.99 -3.25
CA SER A 86 -16.54 -4.37 -3.48
C SER A 86 -15.22 -4.44 -4.27
N VAL A 87 -14.98 -3.49 -5.17
CA VAL A 87 -13.72 -3.37 -5.90
C VAL A 87 -12.60 -2.94 -4.95
N LEU A 88 -12.88 -1.99 -4.06
CA LEU A 88 -11.92 -1.55 -3.04
C LEU A 88 -11.54 -2.71 -2.12
N ALA A 89 -12.52 -3.47 -1.65
CA ALA A 89 -12.29 -4.62 -0.77
C ALA A 89 -11.46 -5.72 -1.47
N ALA A 90 -11.74 -6.01 -2.73
CA ALA A 90 -10.98 -6.97 -3.52
C ALA A 90 -9.52 -6.53 -3.74
N ALA A 91 -9.31 -5.23 -4.01
CA ALA A 91 -7.96 -4.66 -4.15
C ALA A 91 -7.17 -4.75 -2.84
N TRP A 92 -7.78 -4.39 -1.72
CA TRP A 92 -7.18 -4.54 -0.39
C TRP A 92 -6.75 -5.99 -0.13
N ARG A 93 -7.67 -6.94 -0.37
CA ARG A 93 -7.38 -8.37 -0.18
C ARG A 93 -6.20 -8.81 -1.03
N ARG A 94 -6.15 -8.43 -2.31
CA ARG A 94 -5.04 -8.82 -3.19
C ARG A 94 -3.71 -8.25 -2.71
N LEU A 95 -3.69 -7.00 -2.26
CA LEU A 95 -2.50 -6.36 -1.69
C LEU A 95 -2.04 -7.06 -0.41
N THR A 96 -2.94 -7.39 0.50
CA THR A 96 -2.60 -8.08 1.76
C THR A 96 -2.09 -9.51 1.55
N LEU A 97 -2.42 -10.13 0.43
CA LEU A 97 -1.93 -11.46 0.03
C LEU A 97 -0.69 -11.38 -0.89
N SER A 98 -0.24 -10.18 -1.25
CA SER A 98 0.90 -9.97 -2.13
C SER A 98 2.24 -10.11 -1.40
N VAL A 99 3.34 -9.97 -2.16
CA VAL A 99 4.71 -10.02 -1.63
C VAL A 99 5.01 -8.92 -0.60
N ILE A 100 4.20 -7.85 -0.59
CA ILE A 100 4.32 -6.77 0.40
C ILE A 100 3.18 -6.80 1.42
N GLY A 101 2.50 -7.92 1.57
CA GLY A 101 1.27 -8.01 2.40
C GLY A 101 1.43 -7.47 3.82
N SER A 102 2.58 -7.70 4.46
CA SER A 102 2.85 -7.20 5.81
C SER A 102 2.97 -5.66 5.90
N ALA A 103 3.12 -4.96 4.77
CA ALA A 103 3.12 -3.50 4.72
C ALA A 103 1.74 -2.89 5.08
N PHE A 104 0.67 -3.68 5.05
CA PHE A 104 -0.69 -3.21 5.29
C PHE A 104 -1.22 -3.52 6.69
N THR A 105 -0.43 -4.15 7.54
CA THR A 105 -0.81 -4.46 8.93
C THR A 105 -0.66 -3.27 9.88
N THR A 106 -0.08 -2.20 9.41
CA THR A 106 0.17 -0.94 10.13
C THR A 106 -1.04 0.01 10.06
N ALA A 107 -0.86 1.25 10.49
CA ALA A 107 -1.85 2.31 10.28
C ALA A 107 -2.06 2.52 8.77
N SER A 108 -3.23 2.19 8.27
CA SER A 108 -3.53 2.13 6.84
C SER A 108 -4.84 2.84 6.51
N THR A 109 -4.93 3.36 5.29
CA THR A 109 -6.14 3.99 4.75
C THR A 109 -6.40 3.45 3.35
N LEU A 110 -7.66 3.15 3.04
CA LEU A 110 -8.13 2.70 1.74
C LEU A 110 -9.13 3.71 1.19
N LEU A 111 -8.90 4.18 -0.03
CA LEU A 111 -9.70 5.23 -0.66
C LEU A 111 -10.11 4.84 -2.08
N GLY A 112 -11.39 5.10 -2.41
CA GLY A 112 -11.85 5.17 -3.79
C GLY A 112 -11.65 6.59 -4.33
N VAL A 113 -11.08 6.72 -5.51
CA VAL A 113 -10.80 8.01 -6.16
C VAL A 113 -11.32 8.02 -7.60
N THR A 114 -11.52 9.21 -8.17
CA THR A 114 -12.03 9.33 -9.54
C THR A 114 -10.94 9.11 -10.58
N ARG A 115 -9.70 9.44 -10.29
CA ARG A 115 -8.55 9.24 -11.17
C ARG A 115 -7.24 9.30 -10.43
N LEU A 116 -6.20 8.77 -11.05
CA LEU A 116 -4.81 8.85 -10.59
C LEU A 116 -3.94 9.52 -11.67
N GLY A 117 -2.64 9.70 -11.38
CA GLY A 117 -1.77 10.54 -12.19
C GLY A 117 -1.51 10.07 -13.61
N PHE A 118 -1.56 8.77 -13.88
CA PHE A 118 -1.30 8.21 -15.20
C PHE A 118 -2.58 7.75 -15.86
N SER A 119 -2.69 7.96 -17.18
CA SER A 119 -3.85 7.53 -17.95
C SER A 119 -4.04 6.02 -17.84
N GLY A 120 -5.23 5.59 -17.43
CA GLY A 120 -5.57 4.17 -17.26
C GLY A 120 -5.09 3.54 -15.95
N GLN A 121 -4.43 4.30 -15.10
CA GLN A 121 -4.02 3.84 -13.77
C GLN A 121 -5.24 3.60 -12.87
N LEU A 122 -5.34 2.42 -12.27
CA LEU A 122 -6.47 2.01 -11.42
C LEU A 122 -6.11 1.88 -9.95
N VAL A 123 -4.83 1.83 -9.61
CA VAL A 123 -4.35 1.64 -8.23
C VAL A 123 -3.03 2.37 -8.00
N GLU A 124 -2.85 2.85 -6.78
CA GLU A 124 -1.60 3.44 -6.29
C GLU A 124 -1.43 3.10 -4.81
N VAL A 125 -0.19 2.92 -4.37
CA VAL A 125 0.14 2.66 -2.98
C VAL A 125 1.20 3.63 -2.50
N ASP A 126 0.95 4.28 -1.37
CA ASP A 126 1.84 5.23 -0.71
C ASP A 126 2.29 4.65 0.63
N LEU A 127 3.60 4.50 0.83
CA LEU A 127 4.19 3.84 1.99
C LEU A 127 5.22 4.75 2.67
N THR A 128 5.27 4.63 4.01
CA THR A 128 6.36 5.16 4.84
C THR A 128 6.92 4.02 5.67
N ALA A 129 8.22 3.85 5.70
CA ALA A 129 8.90 2.80 6.45
C ALA A 129 9.84 3.37 7.51
N ALA A 130 9.98 2.67 8.64
CA ALA A 130 10.96 2.96 9.69
C ALA A 130 12.13 1.99 9.56
N LEU A 131 13.34 2.55 9.43
CA LEU A 131 14.58 1.78 9.21
C LEU A 131 15.31 1.49 10.50
#